data_868800db3de6c7b93b8278e92733f571
#
_entry.id   868800db3de6c7b93b8278e92733f571
#
_cell.length_a   1.000
_cell.length_b   1.000
_cell.length_c   1.000
_cell.angle_alpha   90.00
_cell.angle_beta   90.00
_cell.angle_gamma   90.00
#
_symmetry.space_group_name_H-M   'P 1'
#
loop_
_entity.id
_entity.type
_entity.pdbx_description
1 polymer ?
#
loop_
_entity_poly.entity_id
_entity_poly.type
_entity_poly.pdbx_seq_one_letter_code
_entity_poly.pdbx_strand_id
1 'polypeptide(L)'
;NNLGFFDIVDCITALNYQYSSAKICANKAWYDALSDAQREVIEQAAAEAGLLLRDWIRDNEAQLFEKAESMNITVVNPDEAFQAELKKAASVMWEEAYGDYPEEYHHYIDKMIETFGN
;
A
#
# COMPACT_ATOMS: atom_id res chain seq x y z
N ASN A 1 10.44 6.43 11.50
CA ASN A 1 9.54 6.33 12.68
C ASN A 1 8.86 7.68 12.96
N ASN A 2 7.96 8.10 12.06
CA ASN A 2 7.28 9.42 12.23
C ASN A 2 6.19 9.40 13.32
N LEU A 3 5.78 8.23 13.79
CA LEU A 3 4.72 8.05 14.79
C LEU A 3 5.24 7.59 16.16
N GLY A 4 6.55 7.48 16.35
CA GLY A 4 7.16 7.09 17.63
C GLY A 4 6.93 5.63 18.03
N PHE A 5 6.46 4.75 17.15
CA PHE A 5 6.18 3.35 17.50
C PHE A 5 7.40 2.60 18.02
N PHE A 6 8.59 2.88 17.52
CA PHE A 6 9.83 2.23 17.96
C PHE A 6 10.19 2.52 19.43
N ASP A 7 9.58 3.55 20.03
CA ASP A 7 9.81 3.91 21.43
C ASP A 7 8.93 3.10 22.39
N ILE A 8 7.93 2.37 21.87
CA ILE A 8 6.90 1.69 22.69
C ILE A 8 6.66 0.22 22.31
N VAL A 9 7.33 -0.30 21.26
CA VAL A 9 7.14 -1.70 20.84
C VAL A 9 8.43 -2.50 21.03
N ASP A 10 8.29 -3.74 21.42
CA ASP A 10 9.39 -4.70 21.57
C ASP A 10 9.47 -5.69 20.40
N CYS A 11 8.44 -5.72 19.55
CA CYS A 11 8.34 -6.65 18.45
C CYS A 11 7.59 -6.05 17.26
N ILE A 12 8.04 -6.38 16.05
CA ILE A 12 7.40 -6.04 14.78
C ILE A 12 7.24 -7.32 13.96
N THR A 13 6.04 -7.56 13.45
CA THR A 13 5.77 -8.69 12.53
C THR A 13 5.64 -8.17 11.10
N ALA A 14 6.48 -8.66 10.20
CA ALA A 14 6.51 -8.28 8.79
C ALA A 14 5.41 -9.02 8.00
N LEU A 15 4.14 -8.64 8.21
CA LEU A 15 2.98 -9.32 7.63
C LEU A 15 2.75 -9.03 6.15
N ASN A 16 3.11 -7.83 5.69
CA ASN A 16 2.77 -7.34 4.35
C ASN A 16 1.27 -7.50 4.01
N TYR A 17 0.41 -7.28 5.01
CA TYR A 17 -1.03 -7.58 4.91
C TYR A 17 -1.82 -6.56 4.10
N GLN A 18 -1.25 -5.41 3.84
CA GLN A 18 -1.94 -4.31 3.16
C GLN A 18 -1.03 -3.65 2.14
N TYR A 19 -1.56 -3.45 0.94
CA TYR A 19 -0.94 -2.59 -0.06
C TYR A 19 -1.48 -1.16 0.05
N SER A 20 -0.64 -0.23 0.48
CA SER A 20 -0.99 1.18 0.57
C SER A 20 -0.72 1.88 -0.75
N SER A 21 -1.75 2.51 -1.30
CA SER A 21 -1.60 3.36 -2.50
C SER A 21 -1.73 4.83 -2.14
N ALA A 22 -0.79 5.65 -2.57
CA ALA A 22 -0.91 7.11 -2.54
C ALA A 22 -1.45 7.63 -3.88
N LYS A 23 -2.27 8.68 -3.82
CA LYS A 23 -2.88 9.29 -5.00
C LYS A 23 -2.61 10.80 -4.96
N ILE A 24 -2.26 11.36 -6.12
CA ILE A 24 -2.20 12.81 -6.32
C ILE A 24 -3.53 13.21 -6.93
N CYS A 25 -4.29 14.05 -6.24
CA CYS A 25 -5.61 14.50 -6.66
C CYS A 25 -5.64 16.00 -6.87
N ALA A 26 -6.41 16.44 -7.86
CA ALA A 26 -6.67 17.85 -8.12
C ALA A 26 -8.18 18.09 -8.24
N ASN A 27 -8.62 19.32 -7.97
CA ASN A 27 -9.99 19.72 -8.24
C ASN A 27 -10.24 19.69 -9.75
N LYS A 28 -11.30 18.98 -10.19
CA LYS A 28 -11.60 18.79 -11.62
C LYS A 28 -11.80 20.12 -12.36
N ALA A 29 -12.59 21.04 -11.80
CA ALA A 29 -12.89 22.31 -12.46
C ALA A 29 -11.62 23.15 -12.61
N TRP A 30 -10.72 23.15 -11.63
CA TRP A 30 -9.41 23.79 -11.72
C TRP A 30 -8.54 23.17 -12.81
N TYR A 31 -8.47 21.83 -12.84
CA TYR A 31 -7.68 21.11 -13.83
C TYR A 31 -8.17 21.34 -15.26
N ASP A 32 -9.50 21.31 -15.46
CA ASP A 32 -10.15 21.54 -16.77
C ASP A 32 -9.92 22.97 -17.30
N ALA A 33 -9.74 23.93 -16.40
CA ALA A 33 -9.47 25.34 -16.76
C ALA A 33 -8.00 25.59 -17.20
N LEU A 34 -7.11 24.62 -17.02
CA LEU A 34 -5.72 24.74 -17.43
C LEU A 34 -5.58 24.60 -18.96
N SER A 35 -4.60 25.27 -19.53
CA SER A 35 -4.18 25.02 -20.90
C SER A 35 -3.53 23.63 -21.06
N ASP A 36 -3.47 23.10 -22.27
CA ASP A 36 -2.85 21.81 -22.55
C ASP A 36 -1.39 21.77 -22.07
N ALA A 37 -0.61 22.81 -22.33
CA ALA A 37 0.77 22.91 -21.87
C ALA A 37 0.89 22.89 -20.32
N GLN A 38 -0.04 23.52 -19.61
CA GLN A 38 -0.06 23.50 -18.15
C GLN A 38 -0.44 22.10 -17.61
N ARG A 39 -1.40 21.43 -18.25
CA ARG A 39 -1.77 20.04 -17.90
C ARG A 39 -0.59 19.11 -18.10
N GLU A 40 0.09 19.18 -19.24
CA GLU A 40 1.26 18.35 -19.53
C GLU A 40 2.35 18.49 -18.46
N VAL A 41 2.67 19.72 -18.05
CA VAL A 41 3.66 19.96 -16.97
C VAL A 41 3.23 19.34 -15.64
N ILE A 42 1.94 19.47 -15.26
CA ILE A 42 1.43 18.92 -14.01
C ILE A 42 1.41 17.38 -14.05
N GLU A 43 1.00 16.78 -15.16
CA GLU A 43 0.97 15.34 -15.34
C GLU A 43 2.38 14.74 -15.28
N GLN A 44 3.34 15.38 -15.96
CA GLN A 44 4.74 14.97 -15.90
C GLN A 44 5.29 15.06 -14.48
N ALA A 45 5.10 16.19 -13.81
CA ALA A 45 5.55 16.38 -12.43
C ALA A 45 4.91 15.38 -11.47
N ALA A 46 3.62 15.08 -11.63
CA ALA A 46 2.92 14.08 -10.83
C ALA A 46 3.46 12.66 -11.05
N ALA A 47 3.74 12.29 -12.30
CA ALA A 47 4.35 11.01 -12.64
C ALA A 47 5.76 10.86 -12.04
N GLU A 48 6.60 11.88 -12.18
CA GLU A 48 7.95 11.90 -11.60
C GLU A 48 7.90 11.82 -10.06
N ALA A 49 7.04 12.61 -9.42
CA ALA A 49 6.84 12.56 -7.96
C ALA A 49 6.36 11.18 -7.49
N GLY A 50 5.49 10.53 -8.24
CA GLY A 50 5.02 9.18 -7.95
C GLY A 50 6.15 8.15 -7.97
N LEU A 51 7.03 8.23 -8.96
CA LEU A 51 8.21 7.36 -9.07
C LEU A 51 9.20 7.60 -7.92
N LEU A 52 9.53 8.85 -7.65
CA LEU A 52 10.43 9.23 -6.56
C LEU A 52 9.90 8.76 -5.20
N LEU A 53 8.61 8.94 -4.94
CA LEU A 53 7.98 8.50 -3.69
C LEU A 53 8.02 6.97 -3.56
N ARG A 54 7.74 6.24 -4.63
CA ARG A 54 7.80 4.77 -4.64
C ARG A 54 9.19 4.26 -4.29
N ASP A 55 10.21 4.81 -4.92
CA ASP A 55 11.58 4.39 -4.73
C ASP A 55 12.06 4.76 -3.32
N TRP A 56 11.72 5.95 -2.84
CA TRP A 56 12.01 6.37 -1.47
C TRP A 56 11.34 5.48 -0.41
N ILE A 57 10.08 5.07 -0.63
CA ILE A 57 9.36 4.16 0.29
C ILE A 57 10.07 2.81 0.34
N ARG A 58 10.44 2.23 -0.80
CA ARG A 58 11.13 0.93 -0.87
C ARG A 58 12.48 0.95 -0.16
N ASP A 59 13.26 1.99 -0.39
CA ASP A 59 14.55 2.15 0.27
C ASP A 59 14.41 2.32 1.78
N ASN A 60 13.42 3.08 2.23
CA ASN A 60 13.17 3.28 3.66
C ASN A 60 12.57 2.04 4.33
N GLU A 61 11.77 1.26 3.63
CA GLU A 61 11.21 0.00 4.15
C GLU A 61 12.31 -1.03 4.43
N ALA A 62 13.28 -1.17 3.51
CA ALA A 62 14.43 -2.04 3.73
C ALA A 62 15.24 -1.62 4.97
N GLN A 63 15.47 -0.32 5.15
CA GLN A 63 16.20 0.22 6.30
C GLN A 63 15.41 0.18 7.61
N LEU A 64 14.08 0.10 7.54
CA LEU A 64 13.22 0.12 8.72
C LEU A 64 13.47 -1.07 9.64
N PHE A 65 13.57 -2.26 9.08
CA PHE A 65 13.81 -3.50 9.84
C PHE A 65 15.21 -3.53 10.45
N GLU A 66 16.24 -3.15 9.70
CA GLU A 66 17.61 -3.01 10.22
C GLU A 66 17.67 -2.02 11.39
N LYS A 67 16.95 -0.91 11.27
CA LYS A 67 16.87 0.08 12.35
C LYS A 67 16.14 -0.48 13.57
N ALA A 68 15.04 -1.20 13.39
CA ALA A 68 14.31 -1.83 14.49
C ALA A 68 15.23 -2.81 15.27
N GLU A 69 15.95 -3.68 14.57
CA GLU A 69 16.90 -4.62 15.17
C GLU A 69 18.03 -3.89 15.94
N SER A 70 18.53 -2.77 15.39
CA SER A 70 19.55 -1.95 16.08
C SER A 70 19.04 -1.31 17.37
N MET A 71 17.73 -1.19 17.55
CA MET A 71 17.06 -0.71 18.75
C MET A 71 16.62 -1.85 19.68
N ASN A 72 17.06 -3.09 19.44
CA ASN A 72 16.65 -4.30 20.15
C ASN A 72 15.16 -4.64 20.01
N ILE A 73 14.51 -4.21 18.93
CA ILE A 73 13.15 -4.60 18.60
C ILE A 73 13.21 -5.91 17.79
N THR A 74 12.49 -6.92 18.23
CA THR A 74 12.46 -8.22 17.55
C THR A 74 11.67 -8.10 16.23
N VAL A 75 12.28 -8.47 15.11
CA VAL A 75 11.57 -8.56 13.81
C VAL A 75 11.19 -10.01 13.55
N VAL A 76 9.89 -10.27 13.45
CA VAL A 76 9.33 -11.59 13.16
C VAL A 76 8.89 -11.65 11.71
N ASN A 77 9.43 -12.61 10.97
CA ASN A 77 8.97 -12.92 9.61
C ASN A 77 8.05 -14.14 9.70
N PRO A 78 6.74 -14.00 9.36
CA PRO A 78 5.80 -15.10 9.39
C PRO A 78 6.20 -16.20 8.41
N ASP A 79 6.05 -17.45 8.84
CA ASP A 79 6.26 -18.59 7.96
C ASP A 79 5.13 -18.75 6.92
N GLU A 80 5.34 -19.64 5.95
CA GLU A 80 4.38 -19.89 4.87
C GLU A 80 3.05 -20.42 5.40
N ALA A 81 3.05 -21.22 6.48
CA ALA A 81 1.85 -21.77 7.06
C ALA A 81 0.97 -20.66 7.66
N PHE A 82 1.57 -19.75 8.42
CA PHE A 82 0.86 -18.60 8.96
C PHE A 82 0.32 -17.67 7.85
N GLN A 83 1.12 -17.43 6.81
CA GLN A 83 0.67 -16.63 5.67
C GLN A 83 -0.53 -17.27 4.94
N ALA A 84 -0.54 -18.59 4.80
CA ALA A 84 -1.66 -19.32 4.21
C ALA A 84 -2.93 -19.23 5.08
N GLU A 85 -2.80 -19.34 6.40
CA GLU A 85 -3.93 -19.14 7.32
C GLU A 85 -4.48 -17.71 7.26
N LEU A 86 -3.60 -16.71 7.20
CA LEU A 86 -3.99 -15.32 7.06
C LEU A 86 -4.75 -15.05 5.76
N LYS A 87 -4.26 -15.58 4.64
CA LYS A 87 -4.96 -15.50 3.34
C LYS A 87 -6.33 -16.16 3.39
N LYS A 88 -6.44 -17.34 4.01
CA LYS A 88 -7.71 -18.05 4.19
C LYS A 88 -8.68 -17.21 5.05
N ALA A 89 -8.23 -16.58 6.10
CA ALA A 89 -9.06 -15.69 6.91
C ALA A 89 -9.50 -14.45 6.13
N ALA A 90 -8.60 -13.86 5.32
CA ALA A 90 -8.91 -12.71 4.48
C ALA A 90 -9.91 -13.01 3.37
N SER A 91 -9.98 -14.26 2.87
CA SER A 91 -10.92 -14.63 1.79
C SER A 91 -12.39 -14.43 2.20
N VAL A 92 -12.72 -14.60 3.46
CA VAL A 92 -14.07 -14.34 3.99
C VAL A 92 -14.44 -12.85 3.85
N MET A 93 -13.48 -11.95 4.09
CA MET A 93 -13.68 -10.52 3.93
C MET A 93 -13.89 -10.12 2.45
N TRP A 94 -13.26 -10.85 1.52
CA TRP A 94 -13.46 -10.60 0.10
C TRP A 94 -14.86 -10.99 -0.37
N GLU A 95 -15.40 -12.10 0.14
CA GLU A 95 -16.79 -12.52 -0.14
C GLU A 95 -17.80 -11.48 0.41
N GLU A 96 -17.56 -10.95 1.61
CA GLU A 96 -18.37 -9.87 2.17
C GLU A 96 -18.27 -8.59 1.33
N ALA A 97 -17.07 -8.22 0.89
CA ALA A 97 -16.85 -7.05 0.03
C ALA A 97 -17.61 -7.14 -1.30
N TYR A 98 -17.78 -8.33 -1.86
CA TYR A 98 -18.61 -8.53 -3.05
C TYR A 98 -20.05 -8.09 -2.82
N GLY A 99 -20.60 -8.35 -1.62
CA GLY A 99 -21.96 -7.97 -1.26
C GLY A 99 -22.14 -6.45 -1.06
N ASP A 100 -21.09 -5.76 -0.66
CA ASP A 100 -21.14 -4.35 -0.30
C ASP A 100 -20.84 -3.39 -1.48
N TYR A 101 -20.16 -3.89 -2.53
CA TYR A 101 -19.81 -3.05 -3.69
C TYR A 101 -20.74 -3.26 -4.87
N PRO A 102 -21.06 -2.19 -5.63
CA PRO A 102 -21.81 -2.29 -6.87
C PRO A 102 -21.14 -3.24 -7.86
N GLU A 103 -21.96 -3.98 -8.64
CA GLU A 103 -21.51 -5.01 -9.59
C GLU A 103 -20.46 -4.49 -10.58
N GLU A 104 -20.52 -3.20 -10.94
CA GLU A 104 -19.55 -2.56 -11.84
C GLU A 104 -18.09 -2.58 -11.30
N TYR A 105 -17.90 -2.78 -9.99
CA TYR A 105 -16.58 -2.87 -9.36
C TYR A 105 -16.10 -4.31 -9.13
N HIS A 106 -16.94 -5.32 -9.29
CA HIS A 106 -16.59 -6.72 -9.01
C HIS A 106 -15.40 -7.20 -9.84
N HIS A 107 -15.28 -6.76 -11.10
CA HIS A 107 -14.15 -7.13 -11.94
C HIS A 107 -12.78 -6.64 -11.39
N TYR A 108 -12.75 -5.57 -10.60
CA TYR A 108 -11.52 -5.14 -9.91
C TYR A 108 -11.19 -6.07 -8.74
N ILE A 109 -12.20 -6.48 -7.99
CA ILE A 109 -12.05 -7.43 -6.87
C ILE A 109 -11.57 -8.78 -7.40
N ASP A 110 -12.17 -9.29 -8.47
CA ASP A 110 -11.75 -10.52 -9.14
C ASP A 110 -10.28 -10.47 -9.55
N LYS A 111 -9.86 -9.38 -10.18
CA LYS A 111 -8.48 -9.20 -10.60
C LYS A 111 -7.51 -9.11 -9.40
N MET A 112 -7.93 -8.52 -8.29
CA MET A 112 -7.14 -8.50 -7.07
C MET A 112 -7.00 -9.90 -6.48
N ILE A 113 -8.09 -10.66 -6.40
CA ILE A 113 -8.09 -12.05 -5.91
C ILE A 113 -7.21 -12.93 -6.81
N GLU A 114 -7.34 -12.83 -8.13
CA GLU A 114 -6.52 -13.57 -9.09
C GLU A 114 -5.02 -13.26 -8.94
N THR A 115 -4.69 -12.00 -8.69
CA THR A 115 -3.28 -11.54 -8.63
C THR A 115 -2.63 -11.85 -7.29
N PHE A 116 -3.35 -11.73 -6.18
CA PHE A 116 -2.80 -11.75 -4.81
C PHE A 116 -3.41 -12.84 -3.92
N GLY A 117 -4.49 -13.48 -4.34
CA GLY A 117 -5.23 -14.46 -3.56
C GLY A 117 -4.65 -15.87 -3.56
N ASN A 118 -3.68 -16.16 -4.45
CA ASN A 118 -3.04 -17.48 -4.60
C ASN A 118 -1.71 -17.56 -3.84
#